data_5c12ee751f2069e29d80df5b410f300f
#
_entry.id   5c12ee751f2069e29d80df5b410f300f
#
_cell.length_a   1.000
_cell.length_b   1.000
_cell.length_c   1.000
_cell.angle_alpha   90.00
_cell.angle_beta   90.00
_cell.angle_gamma   90.00
#
_symmetry.space_group_name_H-M   'P 1'
#
loop_
_entity.id
_entity.type
_entity.pdbx_description
1 polymer ?
#
loop_
_entity_poly.entity_id
_entity_poly.type
_entity_poly.pdbx_seq_one_letter_code
_entity_poly.pdbx_strand_id
1 'polypeptide(L)'
;MIPLGFQLGDNDFEMEYKGKKLISFYRFNQKGNYRLKFSFISVDSPCKQAIVLHLDEFEGKIYAKGKELKKERRKFPQLIFPEDDMPKEFELDVILKEGDIGISNGYEYPNYPGVWDSLIEGCAMYMEEIAPNHQIFHCNDYYNDDDLNDFVFGMEINKLEEK
;
A
#
# COMPACT_ATOMS: atom_id res chain seq x y z
N MET A 1 12.90 -19.05 10.26
CA MET A 1 13.13 -17.61 10.06
C MET A 1 11.88 -16.83 10.46
N ILE A 2 12.04 -15.73 11.18
CA ILE A 2 10.91 -14.84 11.53
C ILE A 2 10.51 -14.07 10.27
N PRO A 3 9.22 -14.08 9.89
CA PRO A 3 8.77 -13.32 8.72
C PRO A 3 9.12 -11.83 8.82
N LEU A 4 9.46 -11.22 7.69
CA LEU A 4 9.90 -9.83 7.64
C LEU A 4 8.86 -8.85 8.19
N GLY A 5 7.58 -9.11 7.96
CA GLY A 5 6.51 -8.27 8.48
C GLY A 5 6.46 -8.22 10.00
N PHE A 6 6.69 -9.35 10.67
CA PHE A 6 6.78 -9.39 12.13
C PHE A 6 8.00 -8.63 12.63
N GLN A 7 9.15 -8.79 11.95
CA GLN A 7 10.36 -8.04 12.31
C GLN A 7 10.14 -6.53 12.18
N LEU A 8 9.48 -6.11 11.09
CA LEU A 8 9.16 -4.70 10.86
C LEU A 8 8.21 -4.15 11.93
N GLY A 9 7.18 -4.94 12.30
CA GLY A 9 6.24 -4.53 13.35
C GLY A 9 6.89 -4.24 14.68
N ASP A 10 7.95 -5.00 15.01
CA ASP A 10 8.70 -4.83 16.24
C ASP A 10 9.71 -3.67 16.19
N ASN A 11 10.01 -3.13 15.00
CA ASN A 11 11.08 -2.14 14.78
C ASN A 11 10.56 -0.83 14.18
N ASP A 12 9.45 -0.29 14.69
CA ASP A 12 8.87 0.98 14.25
C ASP A 12 8.55 1.01 12.74
N PHE A 13 8.25 -0.15 12.17
CA PHE A 13 7.87 -0.32 10.76
C PHE A 13 8.98 -0.04 9.75
N GLU A 14 10.24 0.02 10.20
CA GLU A 14 11.41 0.15 9.32
C GLU A 14 12.53 -0.77 9.77
N MET A 15 13.31 -1.31 8.81
CA MET A 15 14.53 -2.06 9.11
C MET A 15 15.45 -2.10 7.91
N GLU A 16 16.75 -2.30 8.14
CA GLU A 16 17.70 -2.61 7.07
C GLU A 16 17.81 -4.12 6.90
N TYR A 17 17.78 -4.54 5.63
CA TYR A 17 17.90 -5.97 5.28
C TYR A 17 18.63 -6.10 3.95
N LYS A 18 19.79 -6.76 3.95
CA LYS A 18 20.60 -6.98 2.74
C LYS A 18 20.88 -5.69 1.97
N GLY A 19 21.23 -4.62 2.71
CA GLY A 19 21.56 -3.32 2.12
C GLY A 19 20.37 -2.49 1.66
N LYS A 20 19.15 -2.92 1.91
CA LYS A 20 17.94 -2.20 1.53
C LYS A 20 17.15 -1.79 2.77
N LYS A 21 16.55 -0.60 2.70
CA LYS A 21 15.65 -0.14 3.74
C LYS A 21 14.26 -0.70 3.45
N LEU A 22 13.79 -1.59 4.34
CA LEU A 22 12.46 -2.17 4.25
C LEU A 22 11.48 -1.37 5.10
N ILE A 23 10.27 -1.20 4.61
CA ILE A 23 9.18 -0.53 5.30
C ILE A 23 7.95 -1.44 5.31
N SER A 24 7.10 -1.32 6.32
CA SER A 24 5.82 -2.01 6.33
C SER A 24 4.75 -1.22 5.60
N PHE A 25 4.84 0.11 5.59
CA PHE A 25 3.96 0.97 4.80
C PHE A 25 4.66 2.29 4.49
N TYR A 26 4.24 2.91 3.39
CA TYR A 26 4.65 4.26 3.00
C TYR A 26 3.63 5.25 3.56
N ARG A 27 4.11 6.26 4.26
CA ARG A 27 3.24 7.27 4.88
C ARG A 27 3.18 8.54 4.05
N PHE A 28 2.00 8.87 3.57
CA PHE A 28 1.74 10.11 2.84
C PHE A 28 0.99 11.07 3.75
N ASN A 29 1.60 12.23 4.06
CA ASN A 29 1.09 13.15 5.09
C ASN A 29 1.05 14.62 4.66
N GLN A 30 1.18 14.93 3.38
CA GLN A 30 1.09 16.31 2.91
C GLN A 30 -0.36 16.71 2.72
N LYS A 31 -0.80 17.77 3.42
CA LYS A 31 -2.15 18.32 3.30
C LYS A 31 -2.37 18.89 1.91
N GLY A 32 -3.58 18.77 1.39
CA GLY A 32 -3.97 19.32 0.10
C GLY A 32 -4.78 18.35 -0.74
N ASN A 33 -4.90 18.70 -2.01
CA ASN A 33 -5.64 17.92 -3.00
C ASN A 33 -4.64 17.22 -3.93
N TYR A 34 -4.79 15.91 -4.10
CA TYR A 34 -3.85 15.10 -4.86
C TYR A 34 -4.57 14.09 -5.74
N ARG A 35 -3.92 13.74 -6.85
CA ARG A 35 -4.28 12.57 -7.63
C ARG A 35 -3.18 11.53 -7.45
N LEU A 36 -3.55 10.37 -6.92
CA LEU A 36 -2.67 9.23 -6.79
C LEU A 36 -2.97 8.27 -7.93
N LYS A 37 -1.96 8.02 -8.77
CA LYS A 37 -2.09 7.05 -9.85
C LYS A 37 -1.32 5.80 -9.48
N PHE A 38 -2.01 4.68 -9.41
CA PHE A 38 -1.44 3.38 -9.08
C PHE A 38 -1.33 2.50 -10.31
N SER A 39 -0.28 1.70 -10.37
CA SER A 39 -0.04 0.76 -11.45
C SER A 39 0.33 -0.60 -10.88
N PHE A 40 -0.36 -1.66 -11.32
CA PHE A 40 0.04 -3.03 -11.01
C PHE A 40 1.11 -3.45 -12.03
N ILE A 41 2.34 -3.64 -11.56
CA ILE A 41 3.49 -3.91 -12.45
C ILE A 41 3.70 -5.40 -12.63
N SER A 42 3.81 -6.15 -11.53
CA SER A 42 3.98 -7.60 -11.61
C SER A 42 3.47 -8.30 -10.35
N VAL A 43 3.08 -9.53 -10.51
CA VAL A 43 2.70 -10.43 -9.41
C VAL A 43 3.41 -11.76 -9.64
N ASP A 44 4.14 -12.22 -8.63
CA ASP A 44 4.84 -13.50 -8.65
C ASP A 44 4.64 -14.20 -7.30
N SER A 45 3.40 -14.56 -7.03
CA SER A 45 3.01 -15.19 -5.78
C SER A 45 1.76 -16.05 -6.01
N PRO A 46 1.63 -17.17 -5.28
CA PRO A 46 0.39 -17.94 -5.29
C PRO A 46 -0.77 -17.23 -4.57
N CYS A 47 -0.46 -16.21 -3.76
CA CYS A 47 -1.49 -15.40 -3.11
C CYS A 47 -1.94 -14.25 -4.01
N LYS A 48 -3.23 -13.97 -4.01
CA LYS A 48 -3.76 -12.77 -4.65
C LYS A 48 -3.24 -11.55 -3.91
N GLN A 49 -2.80 -10.54 -4.63
CA GLN A 49 -2.20 -9.33 -4.08
C GLN A 49 -3.14 -8.14 -4.19
N ALA A 50 -2.94 -7.15 -3.33
CA ALA A 50 -3.69 -5.91 -3.35
C ALA A 50 -2.83 -4.73 -2.92
N ILE A 51 -3.21 -3.53 -3.37
CA ILE A 51 -2.73 -2.28 -2.81
C ILE A 51 -3.69 -1.91 -1.69
N VAL A 52 -3.15 -1.58 -0.51
CA VAL A 52 -3.95 -1.28 0.68
C VAL A 52 -3.64 0.14 1.15
N LEU A 53 -4.70 0.93 1.36
CA LEU A 53 -4.60 2.23 1.99
C LEU A 53 -5.11 2.12 3.42
N HIS A 54 -4.26 2.52 4.37
CA HIS A 54 -4.59 2.55 5.80
C HIS A 54 -5.02 3.94 6.19
N LEU A 55 -6.21 4.08 6.75
CA LEU A 55 -6.86 5.36 6.99
C LEU A 55 -7.09 5.64 8.48
N ASP A 56 -6.32 5.01 9.35
CA ASP A 56 -6.49 5.11 10.82
C ASP A 56 -6.41 6.55 11.31
N GLU A 57 -5.44 7.30 10.78
CA GLU A 57 -5.18 8.69 11.15
C GLU A 57 -5.66 9.69 10.09
N PHE A 58 -6.40 9.23 9.08
CA PHE A 58 -6.79 10.04 7.94
C PHE A 58 -8.07 10.81 8.20
N GLU A 59 -8.03 12.12 7.97
CA GLU A 59 -9.21 12.97 7.86
C GLU A 59 -9.21 13.64 6.49
N GLY A 60 -10.29 13.46 5.75
CA GLY A 60 -10.44 13.99 4.41
C GLY A 60 -11.39 13.16 3.58
N LYS A 61 -11.19 13.17 2.28
CA LYS A 61 -12.04 12.45 1.32
C LYS A 61 -11.20 11.79 0.25
N ILE A 62 -11.66 10.64 -0.22
CA ILE A 62 -11.04 9.90 -1.32
C ILE A 62 -12.12 9.60 -2.35
N TYR A 63 -11.83 9.88 -3.61
CA TYR A 63 -12.74 9.67 -4.73
C TYR A 63 -12.12 8.75 -5.76
N ALA A 64 -12.93 7.82 -6.28
CA ALA A 64 -12.56 7.01 -7.44
C ALA A 64 -13.58 7.28 -8.55
N LYS A 65 -13.12 7.76 -9.70
CA LYS A 65 -13.99 8.11 -10.84
C LYS A 65 -15.12 9.05 -10.43
N GLY A 66 -14.80 10.05 -9.60
CA GLY A 66 -15.78 11.04 -9.13
C GLY A 66 -16.70 10.57 -8.01
N LYS A 67 -16.60 9.31 -7.60
CA LYS A 67 -17.43 8.77 -6.52
C LYS A 67 -16.64 8.69 -5.23
N GLU A 68 -17.17 9.24 -4.15
CA GLU A 68 -16.54 9.19 -2.84
C GLU A 68 -16.49 7.76 -2.31
N LEU A 69 -15.29 7.35 -1.91
CA LEU A 69 -15.07 6.08 -1.22
C LEU A 69 -15.16 6.33 0.28
N LYS A 70 -16.10 5.66 0.93
CA LYS A 70 -16.28 5.82 2.37
C LYS A 70 -15.48 4.77 3.10
N LYS A 71 -14.69 5.21 4.09
CA LYS A 71 -14.05 4.27 4.99
C LYS A 71 -15.13 3.61 5.85
N GLU A 72 -15.05 2.30 6.00
CA GLU A 72 -15.94 1.56 6.88
C GLU A 72 -15.64 1.94 8.34
N ARG A 73 -16.68 1.94 9.18
CA ARG A 73 -16.52 2.16 10.62
C ARG A 73 -15.91 0.93 11.28
N ARG A 74 -14.62 0.73 11.06
CA ARG A 74 -13.84 -0.34 11.67
C ARG A 74 -12.82 0.26 12.62
N LYS A 75 -12.30 -0.57 13.54
CA LYS A 75 -11.22 -0.18 14.43
C LYS A 75 -9.98 0.24 13.64
N PHE A 76 -9.71 -0.44 12.50
CA PHE A 76 -8.61 -0.14 11.59
C PHE A 76 -9.17 0.06 10.18
N PRO A 77 -9.64 1.28 9.85
CA PRO A 77 -10.22 1.52 8.53
C PRO A 77 -9.18 1.43 7.43
N GLN A 78 -9.54 0.73 6.36
CA GLN A 78 -8.67 0.54 5.21
C GLN A 78 -9.46 0.42 3.93
N LEU A 79 -8.82 0.75 2.80
CA LEU A 79 -9.33 0.49 1.46
C LEU A 79 -8.42 -0.52 0.80
N ILE A 80 -9.00 -1.57 0.24
CA ILE A 80 -8.27 -2.66 -0.40
C ILE A 80 -8.59 -2.66 -1.89
N PHE A 81 -7.54 -2.62 -2.72
CA PHE A 81 -7.65 -2.63 -4.18
C PHE A 81 -6.98 -3.90 -4.72
N PRO A 82 -7.75 -5.01 -4.87
CA PRO A 82 -7.19 -6.27 -5.36
C PRO A 82 -6.78 -6.18 -6.83
N GLU A 83 -5.69 -6.86 -7.18
CA GLU A 83 -5.14 -6.86 -8.54
C GLU A 83 -6.13 -7.36 -9.60
N ASP A 84 -6.97 -8.33 -9.25
CA ASP A 84 -7.92 -8.94 -10.18
C ASP A 84 -9.24 -8.17 -10.30
N ASP A 85 -9.52 -7.25 -9.38
CA ASP A 85 -10.74 -6.44 -9.38
C ASP A 85 -10.52 -5.06 -10.02
N MET A 86 -9.27 -4.66 -10.19
CA MET A 86 -8.91 -3.32 -10.65
C MET A 86 -8.31 -3.36 -12.05
N PRO A 87 -8.46 -2.29 -12.84
CA PRO A 87 -7.68 -2.15 -14.06
C PRO A 87 -6.19 -2.06 -13.72
N LYS A 88 -5.33 -2.36 -14.69
CA LYS A 88 -3.87 -2.34 -14.51
C LYS A 88 -3.37 -1.01 -13.95
N GLU A 89 -4.01 0.09 -14.33
CA GLU A 89 -3.76 1.42 -13.78
C GLU A 89 -5.07 2.01 -13.29
N PHE A 90 -5.04 2.69 -12.15
CA PHE A 90 -6.21 3.39 -11.63
C PHE A 90 -5.79 4.63 -10.86
N GLU A 91 -6.72 5.57 -10.72
CA GLU A 91 -6.47 6.85 -10.07
C GLU A 91 -7.43 7.05 -8.90
N LEU A 92 -6.91 7.68 -7.85
CA LEU A 92 -7.71 8.15 -6.73
C LEU A 92 -7.46 9.64 -6.55
N ASP A 93 -8.53 10.40 -6.38
CA ASP A 93 -8.43 11.81 -6.00
C ASP A 93 -8.59 11.92 -4.48
N VAL A 94 -7.63 12.54 -3.83
CA VAL A 94 -7.54 12.60 -2.38
C VAL A 94 -7.55 14.04 -1.91
N ILE A 95 -8.41 14.33 -0.95
CA ILE A 95 -8.36 15.56 -0.17
C ILE A 95 -7.85 15.18 1.22
N LEU A 96 -6.61 15.53 1.53
CA LEU A 96 -6.02 15.26 2.84
C LEU A 96 -6.09 16.53 3.67
N LYS A 97 -6.92 16.51 4.71
CA LYS A 97 -7.11 17.65 5.61
C LYS A 97 -6.24 17.55 6.84
N GLU A 98 -6.20 16.38 7.46
CA GLU A 98 -5.38 16.08 8.64
C GLU A 98 -4.91 14.64 8.60
N GLY A 99 -3.81 14.37 9.28
CA GLY A 99 -3.29 13.02 9.44
C GLY A 99 -2.50 12.52 8.25
N ASP A 100 -2.62 11.24 7.98
CA ASP A 100 -1.86 10.58 6.92
C ASP A 100 -2.61 9.41 6.30
N ILE A 101 -2.10 8.98 5.15
CA ILE A 101 -2.52 7.74 4.50
C ILE A 101 -1.32 6.80 4.50
N GLY A 102 -1.48 5.60 5.07
CA GLY A 102 -0.49 4.54 4.95
C GLY A 102 -0.76 3.71 3.71
N ILE A 103 0.27 3.43 2.91
CA ILE A 103 0.14 2.66 1.68
C ILE A 103 1.02 1.43 1.81
N SER A 104 0.42 0.26 1.63
CA SER A 104 1.14 -1.01 1.73
C SER A 104 0.62 -2.02 0.73
N ASN A 105 1.33 -3.15 0.65
CA ASN A 105 0.80 -4.33 -0.01
C ASN A 105 -0.08 -5.12 0.96
N GLY A 106 -1.02 -5.86 0.39
CA GLY A 106 -1.81 -6.85 1.12
C GLY A 106 -1.88 -8.12 0.30
N TYR A 107 -2.26 -9.21 0.95
CA TYR A 107 -2.47 -10.49 0.28
C TYR A 107 -3.69 -11.17 0.85
N GLU A 108 -4.33 -11.98 0.00
CA GLU A 108 -5.45 -12.83 0.45
C GLU A 108 -4.89 -14.15 0.99
N TYR A 109 -5.37 -14.59 2.13
CA TYR A 109 -4.94 -15.87 2.71
C TYR A 109 -5.23 -17.02 1.74
N PRO A 110 -4.28 -17.93 1.52
CA PRO A 110 -4.38 -18.95 0.47
C PRO A 110 -5.63 -19.85 0.57
N ASN A 111 -6.12 -20.14 1.78
CA ASN A 111 -7.23 -21.06 2.01
C ASN A 111 -8.47 -20.36 2.56
N TYR A 112 -8.49 -19.04 2.58
CA TYR A 112 -9.58 -18.26 3.17
C TYR A 112 -9.97 -17.11 2.23
N PRO A 113 -10.75 -17.38 1.17
CA PRO A 113 -11.18 -16.33 0.23
C PRO A 113 -11.86 -15.16 0.94
N GLY A 114 -11.50 -13.95 0.57
CA GLY A 114 -12.04 -12.74 1.18
C GLY A 114 -11.34 -12.29 2.46
N VAL A 115 -10.38 -13.08 2.97
CA VAL A 115 -9.61 -12.70 4.16
C VAL A 115 -8.27 -12.13 3.73
N TRP A 116 -8.10 -10.83 3.95
CA TRP A 116 -6.90 -10.08 3.55
C TRP A 116 -6.06 -9.77 4.76
N ASP A 117 -4.74 -9.77 4.56
CA ASP A 117 -3.79 -9.37 5.57
C ASP A 117 -2.76 -8.40 5.00
N SER A 118 -2.24 -7.56 5.87
CA SER A 118 -1.23 -6.56 5.53
C SER A 118 -0.47 -6.18 6.78
N LEU A 119 0.76 -5.66 6.62
CA LEU A 119 1.63 -5.19 7.70
C LEU A 119 2.16 -6.29 8.62
N ILE A 120 1.79 -7.54 8.42
CA ILE A 120 2.21 -8.67 9.27
C ILE A 120 2.61 -9.87 8.40
N GLU A 121 3.16 -10.89 9.05
CA GLU A 121 3.44 -12.22 8.47
C GLU A 121 4.21 -12.20 7.14
N GLY A 122 5.27 -11.39 7.08
CA GLY A 122 6.13 -11.35 5.90
C GLY A 122 5.93 -10.14 5.01
N CYS A 123 4.85 -9.38 5.21
CA CYS A 123 4.62 -8.17 4.45
C CYS A 123 5.74 -7.15 4.70
N ALA A 124 6.47 -6.83 3.66
CA ALA A 124 7.56 -5.86 3.70
C ALA A 124 7.73 -5.28 2.31
N MET A 125 8.11 -4.01 2.24
CA MET A 125 8.31 -3.32 0.97
C MET A 125 9.66 -2.65 0.93
N TYR A 126 10.28 -2.69 -0.25
CA TYR A 126 11.41 -1.83 -0.60
C TYR A 126 10.91 -0.79 -1.60
N MET A 127 11.14 0.49 -1.30
CA MET A 127 10.71 1.59 -2.18
C MET A 127 11.85 2.03 -3.06
N GLU A 128 11.59 2.08 -4.36
CA GLU A 128 12.49 2.65 -5.35
C GLU A 128 11.93 3.98 -5.82
N GLU A 129 12.67 5.06 -5.63
CA GLU A 129 12.24 6.40 -6.06
C GLU A 129 12.72 6.65 -7.49
N ILE A 130 11.78 6.67 -8.44
CA ILE A 130 12.07 6.93 -9.86
C ILE A 130 12.20 8.42 -10.10
N ALA A 131 11.33 9.21 -9.45
CA ALA A 131 11.31 10.67 -9.48
C ALA A 131 10.69 11.15 -8.17
N PRO A 132 10.79 12.46 -7.80
CA PRO A 132 10.24 12.93 -6.53
C PRO A 132 8.76 12.59 -6.30
N ASN A 133 8.00 12.44 -7.38
CA ASN A 133 6.57 12.12 -7.28
C ASN A 133 6.22 10.73 -7.80
N HIS A 134 7.21 9.87 -8.05
CA HIS A 134 6.99 8.54 -8.63
C HIS A 134 7.81 7.49 -7.89
N GLN A 135 7.14 6.57 -7.22
CA GLN A 135 7.76 5.49 -6.47
C GLN A 135 7.31 4.14 -7.00
N ILE A 136 8.20 3.16 -6.91
CA ILE A 136 7.90 1.76 -7.20
C ILE A 136 8.16 0.98 -5.92
N PHE A 137 7.20 0.13 -5.54
CA PHE A 137 7.26 -0.68 -4.33
C PHE A 137 7.44 -2.14 -4.70
N HIS A 138 8.51 -2.73 -4.18
CA HIS A 138 8.83 -4.15 -4.34
C HIS A 138 8.45 -4.86 -3.03
N CYS A 139 7.52 -5.79 -3.09
CA CYS A 139 6.83 -6.27 -1.91
C CYS A 139 7.02 -7.76 -1.69
N ASN A 140 7.13 -8.13 -0.42
CA ASN A 140 7.06 -9.49 0.06
C ASN A 140 5.67 -9.75 0.64
N ASP A 141 5.18 -11.00 0.54
CA ASP A 141 3.90 -11.39 1.12
C ASP A 141 4.08 -12.45 2.23
N TYR A 142 3.07 -13.28 2.42
CA TYR A 142 3.08 -14.34 3.43
C TYR A 142 4.24 -15.33 3.26
N TYR A 143 4.62 -15.62 1.99
CA TYR A 143 5.69 -16.57 1.70
C TYR A 143 7.04 -15.88 1.88
N ASN A 144 7.83 -16.44 2.77
CA ASN A 144 9.08 -15.82 3.23
C ASN A 144 10.26 -16.24 2.35
N ASP A 145 10.26 -15.86 1.09
CA ASP A 145 11.32 -16.15 0.13
C ASP A 145 12.36 -15.03 0.03
N ASP A 146 12.11 -13.88 0.66
CA ASP A 146 13.02 -12.74 0.77
C ASP A 146 13.44 -12.09 -0.55
N ASP A 147 12.74 -12.35 -1.64
CA ASP A 147 13.11 -11.79 -2.94
C ASP A 147 12.46 -10.43 -3.25
N LEU A 148 11.46 -10.02 -2.48
CA LEU A 148 10.76 -8.74 -2.63
C LEU A 148 10.18 -8.53 -4.03
N ASN A 149 9.72 -9.60 -4.66
CA ASN A 149 9.10 -9.55 -5.99
C ASN A 149 7.74 -10.24 -6.06
N ASP A 150 7.18 -10.63 -4.91
CA ASP A 150 5.84 -11.23 -4.88
C ASP A 150 4.80 -10.31 -5.48
N PHE A 151 5.00 -9.02 -5.28
CA PHE A 151 4.14 -7.97 -5.81
C PHE A 151 4.94 -6.71 -6.04
N VAL A 152 4.82 -6.14 -7.23
CA VAL A 152 5.45 -4.85 -7.56
C VAL A 152 4.36 -3.92 -8.07
N PHE A 153 4.25 -2.75 -7.43
CA PHE A 153 3.30 -1.72 -7.89
C PHE A 153 3.96 -0.34 -7.87
N GLY A 154 3.43 0.54 -8.70
CA GLY A 154 3.89 1.91 -8.78
C GLY A 154 2.86 2.89 -8.27
N MET A 155 3.32 4.06 -7.85
CA MET A 155 2.47 5.17 -7.44
C MET A 155 3.05 6.49 -7.93
N GLU A 156 2.23 7.28 -8.60
CA GLU A 156 2.56 8.68 -8.92
C GLU A 156 1.66 9.59 -8.10
N ILE A 157 2.26 10.64 -7.52
CA ILE A 157 1.54 11.63 -6.71
C ILE A 157 1.58 12.96 -7.45
N ASN A 158 0.40 13.46 -7.83
CA ASN A 158 0.28 14.74 -8.50
C ASN A 158 -0.61 15.66 -7.69
N LYS A 159 -0.08 16.84 -7.35
CA LYS A 159 -0.84 17.84 -6.62
C LYS A 159 -1.86 18.48 -7.54
N LEU A 160 -3.12 18.54 -7.11
CA LEU A 160 -4.20 19.20 -7.82
C LEU A 160 -4.34 20.62 -7.30
N GLU A 161 -4.74 21.53 -8.20
CA GLU A 161 -5.04 22.89 -7.79
C GLU A 161 -6.34 22.93 -6.97
N GLU A 162 -6.33 23.73 -5.91
CA GLU A 162 -7.52 23.98 -5.12
C GLU A 162 -8.44 24.91 -5.93
N LYS A 163 -9.68 24.52 -6.02
CA LYS A 163 -10.71 25.36 -6.64
C LYS A 163 -11.42 26.18 -5.58
#